data_1bd59477c12196f7389b4f4b954e598d
#
_entry.id   1bd59477c12196f7389b4f4b954e598d
#
_cell.length_a   1.000
_cell.length_b   1.000
_cell.length_c   1.000
_cell.angle_alpha   90.00
_cell.angle_beta   90.00
_cell.angle_gamma   90.00
#
_symmetry.space_group_name_H-M   'P 1'
#
loop_
_entity.id
_entity.type
_entity.pdbx_description
1 polymer ?
#
loop_
_entity_poly.entity_id
_entity_poly.type
_entity_poly.pdbx_seq_one_letter_code
_entity_poly.pdbx_strand_id
1 'polypeptide(L)'
;MYWTLFITFVRIGAFTIGGGYAMLPLIQREVVDRGWMSKEEFIDLFAVAQSLPGVFAVNISIFVGYKLKKLTGSVICALGTILPSFLIILAIALFFTQFRENEWVEKAFKGLRPAVVALIAVPVITTARSLRLRGWVLVIPVVVALS
;
A
#
# COMPACT_ATOMS: atom_id res chain seq x y z
N MET A 1 -17.67 9.89 16.16
CA MET A 1 -16.73 8.76 16.05
C MET A 1 -16.57 8.27 14.60
N TYR A 2 -17.64 7.96 13.84
CA TYR A 2 -17.52 7.51 12.45
C TYR A 2 -16.80 8.53 11.54
N TRP A 3 -17.11 9.81 11.66
CA TRP A 3 -16.45 10.88 10.93
C TRP A 3 -14.96 10.99 11.27
N THR A 4 -14.62 10.83 12.54
CA THR A 4 -13.22 10.83 13.00
C THR A 4 -12.45 9.66 12.40
N LEU A 5 -13.02 8.45 12.41
CA LEU A 5 -12.46 7.27 11.77
C LEU A 5 -12.21 7.54 10.27
N PHE A 6 -13.23 7.99 9.56
CA PHE A 6 -13.13 8.28 8.13
C PHE A 6 -12.02 9.27 7.81
N ILE A 7 -12.01 10.43 8.46
CA ILE A 7 -10.99 11.48 8.23
C ILE A 7 -9.58 10.98 8.58
N THR A 8 -9.42 10.21 9.64
CA THR A 8 -8.11 9.66 10.03
C THR A 8 -7.59 8.73 8.93
N PHE A 9 -8.41 7.81 8.43
CA PHE A 9 -8.00 6.88 7.39
C PHE A 9 -7.87 7.55 6.01
N VAL A 10 -8.64 8.59 5.70
CA VAL A 10 -8.43 9.44 4.52
C VAL A 10 -7.07 10.13 4.59
N ARG A 11 -6.69 10.70 5.73
CA ARG A 11 -5.36 11.30 5.90
C ARG A 11 -4.25 10.28 5.70
N ILE A 12 -4.37 9.12 6.32
CA ILE A 12 -3.39 8.04 6.16
C ILE A 12 -3.27 7.63 4.69
N GLY A 13 -4.39 7.40 4.01
CA GLY A 13 -4.41 7.03 2.59
C GLY A 13 -3.86 8.11 1.65
N ALA A 14 -4.10 9.40 1.94
CA ALA A 14 -3.65 10.52 1.13
C ALA A 14 -2.15 10.82 1.27
N PHE A 15 -1.62 10.73 2.48
CA PHE A 15 -0.25 11.16 2.78
C PHE A 15 0.79 10.04 2.74
N THR A 16 0.37 8.81 2.53
CA THR A 16 1.33 7.70 2.47
C THR A 16 1.72 7.37 1.03
N ILE A 17 2.86 7.88 0.62
CA ILE A 17 3.52 7.52 -0.63
C ILE A 17 4.61 6.50 -0.29
N GLY A 18 4.48 5.24 -0.76
CA GLY A 18 5.50 4.21 -0.49
C GLY A 18 4.98 2.80 -0.23
N GLY A 19 3.66 2.60 -0.42
CA GLY A 19 3.04 1.28 -0.29
C GLY A 19 2.52 0.94 1.11
N GLY A 20 1.85 -0.20 1.23
CA GLY A 20 1.10 -0.58 2.44
C GLY A 20 1.94 -0.66 3.72
N TYR A 21 3.19 -1.07 3.62
CA TYR A 21 4.09 -1.13 4.78
C TYR A 21 4.51 0.26 5.29
N ALA A 22 4.62 1.25 4.42
CA ALA A 22 4.93 2.62 4.81
C ALA A 22 3.79 3.28 5.61
N MET A 23 2.55 2.80 5.43
CA MET A 23 1.38 3.25 6.20
C MET A 23 1.37 2.75 7.64
N LEU A 24 2.07 1.67 7.93
CA LEU A 24 2.00 0.96 9.19
C LEU A 24 2.35 1.81 10.41
N PRO A 25 3.50 2.51 10.44
CA PRO A 25 3.84 3.38 11.56
C PRO A 25 2.82 4.50 11.77
N LEU A 26 2.24 5.00 10.68
CA LEU A 26 1.26 6.07 10.73
C LEU A 26 -0.07 5.57 11.29
N ILE A 27 -0.56 4.41 10.84
CA ILE A 27 -1.76 3.78 11.39
C ILE A 27 -1.57 3.47 12.86
N GLN A 28 -0.45 2.84 13.23
CA GLN A 28 -0.14 2.50 14.62
C GLN A 28 -0.16 3.74 15.51
N ARG A 29 0.55 4.80 15.11
CA ARG A 29 0.59 6.06 15.84
C ARG A 29 -0.80 6.65 16.05
N GLU A 30 -1.57 6.81 14.98
CA GLU A 30 -2.92 7.40 15.05
C GLU A 30 -3.87 6.59 15.95
N VAL A 31 -3.78 5.26 15.88
CA VAL A 31 -4.66 4.37 16.64
C VAL A 31 -4.27 4.32 18.12
N VAL A 32 -2.98 4.30 18.44
CA VAL A 32 -2.46 4.26 19.82
C VAL A 32 -2.58 5.64 20.47
N ASP A 33 -2.18 6.72 19.80
CA ASP A 33 -2.23 8.08 20.36
C ASP A 33 -3.68 8.52 20.65
N ARG A 34 -4.65 8.00 19.91
CA ARG A 34 -6.07 8.24 20.18
C ARG A 34 -6.67 7.30 21.23
N GLY A 35 -5.89 6.39 21.79
CA GLY A 35 -6.37 5.40 22.75
C GLY A 35 -7.41 4.42 22.18
N TRP A 36 -7.41 4.20 20.87
CA TRP A 36 -8.35 3.28 20.23
C TRP A 36 -7.99 1.83 20.45
N MET A 37 -6.70 1.53 20.61
CA MET A 37 -6.18 0.24 21.02
C MET A 37 -4.76 0.38 21.59
N SER A 38 -4.29 -0.64 22.31
CA SER A 38 -2.92 -0.70 22.79
C SER A 38 -1.93 -1.02 21.66
N LYS A 39 -0.65 -0.82 21.92
CA LYS A 39 0.41 -1.16 20.97
C LYS A 39 0.49 -2.67 20.73
N GLU A 40 0.30 -3.45 21.79
CA GLU A 40 0.32 -4.91 21.76
C GLU A 40 -0.84 -5.43 20.90
N GLU A 41 -2.04 -4.93 21.13
CA GLU A 41 -3.22 -5.28 20.33
C GLU A 41 -3.07 -4.94 18.85
N PHE A 42 -2.37 -3.82 18.55
CA PHE A 42 -2.10 -3.46 17.16
C PHE A 42 -1.12 -4.43 16.52
N ILE A 43 -0.10 -4.91 17.24
CA ILE A 43 0.87 -5.90 16.73
C ILE A 43 0.18 -7.23 16.43
N ASP A 44 -0.73 -7.70 17.28
CA ASP A 44 -1.49 -8.91 17.05
C ASP A 44 -2.37 -8.79 15.78
N LEU A 45 -3.05 -7.66 15.65
CA LEU A 45 -3.87 -7.34 14.49
C LEU A 45 -3.04 -7.27 13.20
N PHE A 46 -1.83 -6.71 13.29
CA PHE A 46 -0.89 -6.66 12.19
C PHE A 46 -0.47 -8.06 11.72
N ALA A 47 -0.14 -8.97 12.66
CA ALA A 47 0.22 -10.35 12.34
C ALA A 47 -0.91 -11.08 11.59
N VAL A 48 -2.17 -10.88 12.02
CA VAL A 48 -3.33 -11.44 11.32
C VAL A 48 -3.50 -10.83 9.94
N ALA A 49 -3.37 -9.50 9.82
CA ALA A 49 -3.52 -8.81 8.53
C ALA A 49 -2.48 -9.24 7.48
N GLN A 50 -1.26 -9.60 7.92
CA GLN A 50 -0.22 -10.14 7.03
C GLN A 50 -0.55 -11.54 6.48
N SER A 51 -1.34 -12.32 7.20
CA SER A 51 -1.70 -13.68 6.79
C SER A 51 -2.79 -13.69 5.70
N LEU A 52 -3.43 -12.56 5.46
CA LEU A 52 -4.53 -12.46 4.49
C LEU A 52 -4.03 -11.97 3.13
N PRO A 53 -4.52 -12.57 2.04
CA PRO A 53 -4.24 -12.06 0.71
C PRO A 53 -4.94 -10.72 0.49
N GLY A 54 -4.30 -9.80 -0.25
CA GLY A 54 -4.87 -8.51 -0.60
C GLY A 54 -3.98 -7.32 -0.26
N VAL A 55 -4.55 -6.11 -0.39
CA VAL A 55 -3.84 -4.86 -0.09
C VAL A 55 -3.70 -4.71 1.43
N PHE A 56 -2.48 -4.88 1.91
CA PHE A 56 -2.14 -4.92 3.31
C PHE A 56 -2.70 -3.75 4.14
N ALA A 57 -2.55 -2.52 3.63
CA ALA A 57 -3.07 -1.32 4.31
C ALA A 57 -4.59 -1.33 4.46
N VAL A 58 -5.31 -1.87 3.46
CA VAL A 58 -6.76 -2.02 3.49
C VAL A 58 -7.16 -3.09 4.51
N ASN A 59 -6.44 -4.22 4.54
CA ASN A 59 -6.70 -5.28 5.52
C ASN A 59 -6.57 -4.75 6.96
N ILE A 60 -5.49 -4.02 7.27
CA ILE A 60 -5.32 -3.39 8.60
C ILE A 60 -6.46 -2.40 8.88
N SER A 61 -6.82 -1.55 7.93
CA SER A 61 -7.90 -0.57 8.09
C SER A 61 -9.23 -1.24 8.42
N ILE A 62 -9.54 -2.36 7.74
CA ILE A 62 -10.72 -3.17 7.99
C ILE A 62 -10.73 -3.72 9.42
N PHE A 63 -9.61 -4.29 9.88
CA PHE A 63 -9.52 -4.86 11.22
C PHE A 63 -9.61 -3.80 12.32
N VAL A 64 -8.92 -2.69 12.17
CA VAL A 64 -9.03 -1.56 13.10
C VAL A 64 -10.48 -1.07 13.16
N GLY A 65 -11.10 -0.87 12.02
CA GLY A 65 -12.50 -0.47 11.93
C GLY A 65 -13.46 -1.47 12.56
N TYR A 66 -13.22 -2.76 12.33
CA TYR A 66 -14.03 -3.83 12.92
C TYR A 66 -13.93 -3.87 14.44
N LYS A 67 -12.72 -3.73 14.97
CA LYS A 67 -12.52 -3.69 16.42
C LYS A 67 -13.26 -2.52 17.07
N LEU A 68 -13.25 -1.36 16.43
CA LEU A 68 -13.83 -0.15 16.99
C LEU A 68 -15.35 -0.05 16.82
N LYS A 69 -15.88 -0.41 15.67
CA LYS A 69 -17.31 -0.22 15.31
C LYS A 69 -17.87 -1.36 14.46
N LYS A 70 -17.33 -2.56 14.59
CA LYS A 70 -17.79 -3.77 13.87
C LYS A 70 -17.81 -3.54 12.36
N LEU A 71 -18.77 -4.10 11.64
CA LEU A 71 -18.85 -4.07 10.18
C LEU A 71 -18.89 -2.64 9.61
N THR A 72 -19.66 -1.75 10.24
CA THR A 72 -19.75 -0.34 9.80
C THR A 72 -18.43 0.40 9.93
N GLY A 73 -17.68 0.14 11.01
CA GLY A 73 -16.32 0.69 11.18
C GLY A 73 -15.36 0.18 10.11
N SER A 74 -15.42 -1.12 9.77
CA SER A 74 -14.59 -1.71 8.70
C SER A 74 -14.80 -1.03 7.35
N VAL A 75 -16.07 -0.86 6.96
CA VAL A 75 -16.40 -0.21 5.68
C VAL A 75 -15.92 1.24 5.64
N ILE A 76 -16.12 1.99 6.72
CA ILE A 76 -15.72 3.39 6.81
C ILE A 76 -14.20 3.55 6.73
N CYS A 77 -13.44 2.72 7.47
CA CYS A 77 -11.97 2.78 7.45
C CYS A 77 -11.41 2.34 6.10
N ALA A 78 -11.95 1.28 5.50
CA ALA A 78 -11.55 0.81 4.17
C ALA A 78 -11.80 1.87 3.10
N LEU A 79 -12.99 2.46 3.06
CA LEU A 79 -13.31 3.55 2.15
C LEU A 79 -12.41 4.75 2.36
N GLY A 80 -12.15 5.14 3.62
CA GLY A 80 -11.23 6.22 3.94
C GLY A 80 -9.83 5.99 3.39
N THR A 81 -9.32 4.76 3.48
CA THR A 81 -7.98 4.40 2.97
C THR A 81 -7.92 4.38 1.43
N ILE A 82 -8.97 3.89 0.77
CA ILE A 82 -9.00 3.68 -0.68
C ILE A 82 -9.34 4.97 -1.44
N LEU A 83 -10.28 5.77 -0.95
CA LEU A 83 -10.83 6.94 -1.64
C LEU A 83 -9.77 7.94 -2.13
N PRO A 84 -8.78 8.36 -1.33
CA PRO A 84 -7.78 9.32 -1.79
C PRO A 84 -6.98 8.80 -2.99
N SER A 85 -6.50 7.57 -2.92
CA SER A 85 -5.74 6.94 -4.01
C SER A 85 -6.60 6.78 -5.25
N PHE A 86 -7.85 6.36 -5.10
CA PHE A 86 -8.80 6.24 -6.22
C PHE A 86 -9.05 7.59 -6.90
N LEU A 87 -9.31 8.64 -6.13
CA LEU A 87 -9.55 9.98 -6.67
C LEU A 87 -8.32 10.57 -7.36
N ILE A 88 -7.13 10.37 -6.80
CA ILE A 88 -5.87 10.83 -7.41
C ILE A 88 -5.64 10.11 -8.74
N ILE A 89 -5.78 8.78 -8.78
CA ILE A 89 -5.60 7.99 -10.00
C ILE A 89 -6.64 8.38 -11.04
N LEU A 90 -7.90 8.57 -10.63
CA LEU A 90 -8.96 9.00 -11.54
C LEU A 90 -8.68 10.40 -12.11
N ALA A 91 -8.27 11.34 -11.28
CA ALA A 91 -7.90 12.68 -11.72
C ALA A 91 -6.72 12.61 -12.71
N ILE A 92 -5.67 11.87 -12.40
CA ILE A 92 -4.54 11.68 -13.31
C ILE A 92 -5.03 11.08 -14.63
N ALA A 93 -5.86 10.03 -14.61
CA ALA A 93 -6.36 9.38 -15.81
C ALA A 93 -7.17 10.33 -16.71
N LEU A 94 -8.01 11.17 -16.12
CA LEU A 94 -8.80 12.16 -16.85
C LEU A 94 -7.95 13.27 -17.47
N PHE A 95 -6.96 13.76 -16.73
CA PHE A 95 -6.06 14.80 -17.23
C PHE A 95 -5.00 14.25 -18.18
N PHE A 96 -4.58 13.00 -18.00
CA PHE A 96 -3.50 12.38 -18.79
C PHE A 96 -3.86 12.24 -20.28
N THR A 97 -5.13 12.04 -20.61
CA THR A 97 -5.58 11.98 -22.01
C THR A 97 -5.31 13.28 -22.78
N GLN A 98 -5.36 14.43 -22.11
CA GLN A 98 -5.08 15.74 -22.70
C GLN A 98 -3.57 16.03 -22.81
N PHE A 99 -2.75 15.42 -21.93
CA PHE A 99 -1.30 15.66 -21.89
C PHE A 99 -0.49 14.60 -22.63
N ARG A 100 -1.11 13.52 -23.11
CA ARG A 100 -0.43 12.40 -23.77
C ARG A 100 0.36 12.81 -25.01
N GLU A 101 -0.09 13.83 -25.72
CA GLU A 101 0.55 14.35 -26.94
C GLU A 101 1.64 15.40 -26.67
N ASN A 102 1.88 15.74 -25.39
CA ASN A 102 2.90 16.69 -25.04
C ASN A 102 4.29 16.03 -25.00
N GLU A 103 5.19 16.51 -25.86
CA GLU A 103 6.57 15.97 -25.97
C GLU A 103 7.34 15.95 -24.63
N TRP A 104 7.11 16.92 -23.75
CA TRP A 104 7.77 16.99 -22.45
C TRP A 104 7.31 15.88 -21.52
N VAL A 105 6.01 15.56 -21.55
CA VAL A 105 5.42 14.47 -20.77
C VAL A 105 5.96 13.13 -21.28
N GLU A 106 6.03 12.95 -22.59
CA GLU A 106 6.59 11.73 -23.19
C GLU A 106 8.07 11.54 -22.82
N LYS A 107 8.88 12.62 -22.89
CA LYS A 107 10.29 12.58 -22.48
C LYS A 107 10.45 12.23 -21.00
N ALA A 108 9.61 12.82 -20.13
CA ALA A 108 9.62 12.51 -18.70
C ALA A 108 9.30 11.03 -18.43
N PHE A 109 8.28 10.47 -19.08
CA PHE A 109 7.94 9.05 -18.95
C PHE A 109 9.01 8.12 -19.50
N LYS A 110 9.64 8.47 -20.63
CA LYS A 110 10.79 7.72 -21.16
C LYS A 110 11.96 7.69 -20.17
N GLY A 111 12.21 8.79 -19.46
CA GLY A 111 13.24 8.86 -18.42
C GLY A 111 12.88 8.08 -17.15
N LEU A 112 11.59 7.96 -16.81
CA LEU A 112 11.13 7.22 -15.62
C LEU A 112 11.13 5.70 -15.82
N ARG A 113 10.96 5.19 -17.05
CA ARG A 113 10.92 3.75 -17.33
C ARG A 113 12.11 2.98 -16.76
N PRO A 114 13.38 3.37 -16.99
CA PRO A 114 14.52 2.65 -16.42
C PRO A 114 14.57 2.73 -14.90
N ALA A 115 14.10 3.83 -14.29
CA ALA A 115 14.01 3.95 -12.83
C ALA A 115 13.01 2.96 -12.23
N VAL A 116 11.85 2.75 -12.85
CA VAL A 116 10.87 1.75 -12.42
C VAL A 116 11.43 0.34 -12.52
N VAL A 117 12.14 0.02 -13.62
CA VAL A 117 12.81 -1.28 -13.77
C VAL A 117 13.85 -1.49 -12.67
N ALA A 118 14.65 -0.50 -12.34
CA ALA A 118 15.62 -0.57 -11.26
C ALA A 118 14.97 -0.75 -9.89
N LEU A 119 13.87 -0.04 -9.62
CA LEU A 119 13.09 -0.17 -8.38
C LEU A 119 12.53 -1.58 -8.14
N ILE A 120 12.20 -2.29 -9.22
CA ILE A 120 11.73 -3.68 -9.16
C ILE A 120 12.90 -4.64 -9.08
N ALA A 121 13.95 -4.43 -9.89
CA ALA A 121 15.07 -5.35 -10.00
C ALA A 121 15.97 -5.35 -8.73
N VAL A 122 16.21 -4.18 -8.12
CA VAL A 122 17.10 -4.07 -6.96
C VAL A 122 16.63 -4.90 -5.76
N PRO A 123 15.37 -4.81 -5.28
CA PRO A 123 14.89 -5.66 -4.19
C PRO A 123 14.96 -7.17 -4.53
N VAL A 124 14.64 -7.55 -5.76
CA VAL A 124 14.72 -8.94 -6.19
C VAL A 124 16.16 -9.46 -6.12
N ILE A 125 17.11 -8.70 -6.66
CA ILE A 125 18.53 -9.08 -6.66
C ILE A 125 19.09 -9.11 -5.23
N THR A 126 18.77 -8.12 -4.39
CA THR A 126 19.23 -8.07 -3.00
C THR A 126 18.67 -9.22 -2.18
N THR A 127 17.39 -9.54 -2.34
CA THR A 127 16.75 -10.68 -1.67
C THR A 127 17.34 -12.01 -2.16
N ALA A 128 17.53 -12.18 -3.45
CA ALA A 128 18.15 -13.37 -4.02
C ALA A 128 19.59 -13.58 -3.51
N ARG A 129 20.36 -12.49 -3.37
CA ARG A 129 21.72 -12.55 -2.80
C ARG A 129 21.72 -12.85 -1.30
N SER A 130 20.81 -12.27 -0.53
CA SER A 130 20.72 -12.49 0.92
C SER A 130 20.33 -13.93 1.28
N LEU A 131 19.48 -14.55 0.48
CA LEU A 131 19.05 -15.94 0.65
C LEU A 131 20.10 -16.98 0.21
N ARG A 132 21.28 -16.56 -0.27
CA ARG A 132 22.32 -17.47 -0.81
C ARG A 132 21.74 -18.55 -1.72
N LEU A 133 20.78 -18.20 -2.56
CA LEU A 133 20.11 -19.14 -3.45
C LEU A 133 21.15 -19.79 -4.36
N ARG A 134 21.35 -21.07 -4.21
CA ARG A 134 22.16 -21.89 -5.10
C ARG A 134 21.49 -21.86 -6.49
N GLY A 135 22.25 -21.75 -7.56
CA GLY A 135 21.78 -21.46 -8.92
C GLY A 135 20.52 -22.20 -9.42
N TRP A 136 20.24 -23.40 -8.90
CA TRP A 136 19.05 -24.19 -9.24
C TRP A 136 17.73 -23.59 -8.71
N VAL A 137 17.75 -22.87 -7.61
CA VAL A 137 16.55 -22.25 -7.01
C VAL A 137 16.12 -20.99 -7.77
N LEU A 138 17.03 -20.36 -8.52
CA LEU A 138 16.73 -19.23 -9.37
C LEU A 138 15.94 -19.62 -10.64
N VAL A 139 15.97 -20.89 -11.03
CA VAL A 139 15.23 -21.38 -12.22
C VAL A 139 13.72 -21.36 -11.96
N ILE A 140 13.28 -21.63 -10.74
CA ILE A 140 11.86 -21.71 -10.41
C ILE A 140 11.13 -20.37 -10.64
N PRO A 141 11.56 -19.21 -10.10
CA PRO A 141 10.88 -17.94 -10.35
C PRO A 141 10.99 -17.47 -11.81
N VAL A 142 12.06 -17.83 -12.51
CA VAL A 142 12.20 -17.50 -13.95
C VAL A 142 11.22 -18.32 -14.80
N VAL A 143 11.07 -19.60 -14.52
CA VAL A 143 10.10 -20.47 -15.23
C VAL A 143 8.67 -20.02 -14.95
N VAL A 144 8.34 -19.67 -13.70
CA VAL A 144 7.00 -19.16 -13.32
C VAL A 144 6.72 -17.78 -13.94
N ALA A 145 7.74 -16.94 -14.13
CA ALA A 145 7.56 -15.63 -14.77
C ALA A 145 7.42 -15.69 -16.28
N LEU A 146 7.80 -16.82 -16.92
CA LEU A 146 7.72 -17.05 -18.37
C LEU A 146 6.53 -17.91 -18.79
N SER A 147 5.78 -18.47 -17.83
CA SER A 147 4.53 -19.23 -18.05
C SER A 147 3.30 -18.36 -17.88
#